data_fa5420a475df11a8c1d240d8f37b1dc9
#
_entry.id   fa5420a475df11a8c1d240d8f37b1dc9
#
_cell.length_a   1.000
_cell.length_b   1.000
_cell.length_c   1.000
_cell.angle_alpha   90.00
_cell.angle_beta   90.00
_cell.angle_gamma   90.00
#
_symmetry.space_group_name_H-M   'P 1'
#
loop_
_entity.id
_entity.type
_entity.pdbx_description
1 polymer ?
#
loop_
_entity_poly.entity_id
_entity_poly.type
_entity_poly.pdbx_seq_one_letter_code
_entity_poly.pdbx_strand_id
1 'polypeptide(L)'
;MALEEKINADIKSAMLAREASKLEALRAIKAAILLLKTSPEGLNDETEVKALQKMVKQRKETADLYVSQNRSDLAEVELAQAAVIEVYLPKQMTEEEIKAEVAKIISAVGASSPADMGKVMGAASKQLAGKADGKLISTFVKELLSK
;
A
#
# COMPACT_ATOMS: atom_id res chain seq x y z
N MET A 1 -2.22 -20.41 2.79
CA MET A 1 -3.54 -20.13 2.20
C MET A 1 -3.41 -18.96 1.22
N ALA A 2 -3.86 -19.15 0.01
CA ALA A 2 -3.83 -18.08 -0.98
C ALA A 2 -4.75 -16.92 -0.57
N LEU A 3 -4.39 -15.71 -0.97
CA LEU A 3 -5.16 -14.51 -0.65
C LEU A 3 -6.64 -14.66 -1.05
N GLU A 4 -6.89 -15.17 -2.25
CA GLU A 4 -8.26 -15.35 -2.75
C GLU A 4 -9.10 -16.24 -1.83
N GLU A 5 -8.54 -17.35 -1.36
CA GLU A 5 -9.24 -18.26 -0.46
C GLU A 5 -9.55 -17.58 0.86
N LYS A 6 -8.58 -16.83 1.39
CA LYS A 6 -8.76 -16.08 2.62
C LYS A 6 -9.84 -15.01 2.49
N ILE A 7 -9.84 -14.28 1.38
CA ILE A 7 -10.85 -13.25 1.11
C ILE A 7 -12.24 -13.87 0.99
N ASN A 8 -12.37 -14.98 0.30
CA ASN A 8 -13.67 -15.68 0.16
C ASN A 8 -14.19 -16.11 1.53
N ALA A 9 -13.34 -16.65 2.40
CA ALA A 9 -13.71 -17.06 3.75
C ALA A 9 -14.13 -15.85 4.59
N ASP A 10 -13.39 -14.76 4.50
CA ASP A 10 -13.66 -13.54 5.26
C ASP A 10 -14.95 -12.84 4.78
N ILE A 11 -15.24 -12.90 3.48
CA ILE A 11 -16.52 -12.41 2.92
C ILE A 11 -17.68 -13.17 3.56
N LYS A 12 -17.58 -14.48 3.62
CA LYS A 12 -18.61 -15.31 4.24
C LYS A 12 -18.81 -14.94 5.70
N SER A 13 -17.74 -14.79 6.46
CA SER A 13 -17.79 -14.39 7.86
C SER A 13 -18.42 -13.01 8.03
N ALA A 14 -18.05 -12.04 7.20
CA ALA A 14 -18.58 -10.68 7.25
C ALA A 14 -20.09 -10.65 6.91
N MET A 15 -20.53 -11.48 5.98
CA MET A 15 -21.94 -11.62 5.64
C MET A 15 -22.74 -12.16 6.83
N LEU A 16 -22.25 -13.21 7.49
CA LEU A 16 -22.89 -13.80 8.65
C LEU A 16 -22.93 -12.84 9.83
N ALA A 17 -21.88 -12.04 10.02
CA ALA A 17 -21.78 -11.05 11.09
C ALA A 17 -22.50 -9.73 10.75
N ARG A 18 -23.00 -9.58 9.54
CA ARG A 18 -23.67 -8.37 9.04
C ARG A 18 -22.78 -7.12 9.11
N GLU A 19 -21.50 -7.29 8.84
CA GLU A 19 -20.51 -6.22 8.82
C GLU A 19 -20.45 -5.57 7.42
N ALA A 20 -21.40 -4.70 7.11
CA ALA A 20 -21.60 -4.14 5.77
C ALA A 20 -20.36 -3.42 5.21
N SER A 21 -19.70 -2.58 6.02
CA SER A 21 -18.53 -1.82 5.58
C SER A 21 -17.35 -2.74 5.30
N LYS A 22 -17.12 -3.72 6.16
CA LYS A 22 -16.08 -4.72 5.98
C LYS A 22 -16.34 -5.57 4.73
N LEU A 23 -17.58 -5.97 4.53
CA LEU A 23 -18.00 -6.75 3.37
C LEU A 23 -17.73 -5.98 2.07
N GLU A 24 -18.03 -4.69 2.03
CA GLU A 24 -17.80 -3.85 0.87
C GLU A 24 -16.31 -3.78 0.53
N ALA A 25 -15.44 -3.58 1.54
CA ALA A 25 -14.00 -3.57 1.35
C ALA A 25 -13.49 -4.91 0.84
N LEU A 26 -13.97 -6.02 1.41
CA LEU A 26 -13.57 -7.37 0.98
C LEU A 26 -14.00 -7.67 -0.46
N ARG A 27 -15.18 -7.25 -0.85
CA ARG A 27 -15.66 -7.40 -2.23
C ARG A 27 -14.80 -6.60 -3.22
N ALA A 28 -14.34 -5.42 -2.81
CA ALA A 28 -13.43 -4.62 -3.62
C ALA A 28 -12.08 -5.34 -3.81
N ILE A 29 -11.56 -5.97 -2.77
CA ILE A 29 -10.34 -6.79 -2.87
C ILE A 29 -10.56 -7.96 -3.83
N LYS A 30 -11.68 -8.65 -3.71
CA LYS A 30 -12.00 -9.78 -4.59
C LYS A 30 -12.05 -9.33 -6.06
N ALA A 31 -12.69 -8.20 -6.33
CA ALA A 31 -12.76 -7.65 -7.68
C ALA A 31 -11.35 -7.35 -8.24
N ALA A 32 -10.46 -6.80 -7.41
CA ALA A 32 -9.08 -6.54 -7.81
C ALA A 32 -8.33 -7.84 -8.13
N ILE A 33 -8.53 -8.89 -7.33
CA ILE A 33 -7.92 -10.20 -7.56
C ILE A 33 -8.39 -10.77 -8.92
N LEU A 34 -9.68 -10.69 -9.21
CA LEU A 34 -10.23 -11.18 -10.46
C LEU A 34 -9.66 -10.43 -11.68
N LEU A 35 -9.46 -9.11 -11.55
CA LEU A 35 -8.80 -8.32 -12.59
C LEU A 35 -7.36 -8.76 -12.82
N LEU A 36 -6.62 -9.05 -11.74
CA LEU A 36 -5.24 -9.51 -11.84
C LEU A 36 -5.15 -10.85 -12.55
N LYS A 37 -6.09 -11.76 -12.32
CA LYS A 37 -6.12 -13.08 -12.98
C LYS A 37 -6.18 -12.97 -14.51
N THR A 38 -6.81 -11.92 -15.01
CA THR A 38 -6.97 -11.70 -16.45
C THR A 38 -5.98 -10.69 -17.00
N SER A 39 -5.11 -10.12 -16.15
CA SER A 39 -4.11 -9.15 -16.58
C SER A 39 -2.87 -9.84 -17.15
N PRO A 40 -2.06 -9.14 -17.98
CA PRO A 40 -0.79 -9.69 -18.49
C PRO A 40 0.20 -10.06 -17.39
N GLU A 41 0.23 -9.31 -16.28
CA GLU A 41 1.13 -9.59 -15.15
C GLU A 41 0.69 -10.81 -14.34
N GLY A 42 -0.61 -11.14 -14.40
CA GLY A 42 -1.17 -12.28 -13.67
C GLY A 42 -1.29 -12.07 -12.17
N LEU A 43 -1.74 -13.12 -11.49
CA LEU A 43 -1.94 -13.12 -10.05
C LEU A 43 -0.74 -13.78 -9.37
N ASN A 44 0.02 -13.01 -8.61
CA ASN A 44 1.13 -13.48 -7.78
C ASN A 44 1.28 -12.57 -6.56
N ASP A 45 2.16 -12.93 -5.63
CA ASP A 45 2.33 -12.18 -4.38
C ASP A 45 2.67 -10.71 -4.64
N GLU A 46 3.52 -10.43 -5.62
CA GLU A 46 3.93 -9.06 -5.94
C GLU A 46 2.77 -8.22 -6.48
N THR A 47 2.01 -8.77 -7.44
CA THR A 47 0.88 -8.03 -8.03
C THR A 47 -0.26 -7.87 -7.03
N GLU A 48 -0.50 -8.85 -6.16
CA GLU A 48 -1.48 -8.74 -5.08
C GLU A 48 -1.13 -7.61 -4.13
N VAL A 49 0.11 -7.56 -3.66
CA VAL A 49 0.56 -6.53 -2.73
C VAL A 49 0.46 -5.14 -3.36
N LYS A 50 0.90 -4.98 -4.59
CA LYS A 50 0.81 -3.70 -5.31
C LYS A 50 -0.64 -3.23 -5.46
N ALA A 51 -1.54 -4.15 -5.80
CA ALA A 51 -2.96 -3.83 -5.94
C ALA A 51 -3.56 -3.37 -4.62
N LEU A 52 -3.27 -4.08 -3.52
CA LEU A 52 -3.77 -3.73 -2.19
C LEU A 52 -3.21 -2.39 -1.71
N GLN A 53 -1.93 -2.13 -1.94
CA GLN A 53 -1.30 -0.84 -1.60
C GLN A 53 -1.98 0.32 -2.34
N LYS A 54 -2.26 0.12 -3.62
CA LYS A 54 -2.96 1.13 -4.43
C LYS A 54 -4.37 1.41 -3.90
N MET A 55 -5.08 0.36 -3.52
CA MET A 55 -6.44 0.48 -2.97
C MET A 55 -6.43 1.28 -1.66
N VAL A 56 -5.49 0.98 -0.76
CA VAL A 56 -5.33 1.72 0.50
C VAL A 56 -5.02 3.19 0.23
N LYS A 57 -4.07 3.45 -0.65
CA LYS A 57 -3.67 4.81 -1.01
C LYS A 57 -4.85 5.62 -1.57
N GLN A 58 -5.61 5.04 -2.49
CA GLN A 58 -6.77 5.71 -3.09
C GLN A 58 -7.81 6.07 -2.04
N ARG A 59 -8.06 5.17 -1.09
CA ARG A 59 -9.02 5.43 -0.02
C ARG A 59 -8.56 6.52 0.94
N LYS A 60 -7.29 6.54 1.28
CA LYS A 60 -6.73 7.59 2.14
C LYS A 60 -6.75 8.96 1.45
N GLU A 61 -6.42 9.02 0.16
CA GLU A 61 -6.50 10.25 -0.63
C GLU A 61 -7.94 10.76 -0.72
N THR A 62 -8.88 9.85 -0.95
CA THR A 62 -10.31 10.19 -0.97
C THR A 62 -10.80 10.69 0.39
N ALA A 63 -10.33 10.05 1.47
CA ALA A 63 -10.66 10.50 2.84
C ALA A 63 -10.15 11.92 3.09
N ASP A 64 -8.91 12.22 2.68
CA ASP A 64 -8.34 13.56 2.82
C ASP A 64 -9.17 14.61 2.06
N LEU A 65 -9.61 14.25 0.86
CA LEU A 65 -10.47 15.10 0.06
C LEU A 65 -11.80 15.38 0.78
N TYR A 66 -12.42 14.36 1.35
CA TYR A 66 -13.66 14.52 2.11
C TYR A 66 -13.47 15.40 3.34
N VAL A 67 -12.36 15.24 4.05
CA VAL A 67 -12.03 16.12 5.19
C VAL A 67 -11.95 17.58 4.75
N SER A 68 -11.30 17.85 3.61
CA SER A 68 -11.18 19.20 3.07
C SER A 68 -12.53 19.80 2.66
N GLN A 69 -13.52 18.96 2.40
CA GLN A 69 -14.89 19.35 2.03
C GLN A 69 -15.85 19.33 3.23
N ASN A 70 -15.32 19.23 4.45
CA ASN A 70 -16.10 19.14 5.69
C ASN A 70 -17.05 17.92 5.74
N ARG A 71 -16.64 16.82 5.10
CA ARG A 71 -17.40 15.57 5.09
C ARG A 71 -16.64 14.47 5.83
N SER A 72 -16.40 14.71 7.13
CA SER A 72 -15.72 13.75 8.01
C SER A 72 -16.44 12.40 8.07
N ASP A 73 -17.76 12.41 7.96
CA ASP A 73 -18.59 11.20 7.91
C ASP A 73 -18.20 10.28 6.74
N LEU A 74 -17.99 10.84 5.57
CA LEU A 74 -17.57 10.08 4.39
C LEU A 74 -16.10 9.67 4.48
N ALA A 75 -15.26 10.54 5.06
CA ALA A 75 -13.85 10.23 5.28
C ALA A 75 -13.68 9.01 6.19
N GLU A 76 -14.47 8.90 7.25
CA GLU A 76 -14.42 7.76 8.17
C GLU A 76 -14.72 6.44 7.48
N VAL A 77 -15.68 6.43 6.55
CA VAL A 77 -16.02 5.24 5.76
C VAL A 77 -14.82 4.79 4.92
N GLU A 78 -14.18 5.74 4.24
CA GLU A 78 -12.99 5.45 3.42
C GLU A 78 -11.83 4.91 4.26
N LEU A 79 -11.58 5.52 5.42
CA LEU A 79 -10.51 5.09 6.32
C LEU A 79 -10.80 3.71 6.93
N ALA A 80 -12.06 3.41 7.24
CA ALA A 80 -12.47 2.10 7.74
C ALA A 80 -12.21 1.01 6.68
N GLN A 81 -12.51 1.29 5.42
CA GLN A 81 -12.22 0.36 4.33
C GLN A 81 -10.73 0.18 4.11
N ALA A 82 -9.95 1.27 4.18
CA ALA A 82 -8.49 1.19 4.10
C ALA A 82 -7.92 0.29 5.19
N ALA A 83 -8.43 0.42 6.42
CA ALA A 83 -7.99 -0.40 7.54
C ALA A 83 -8.26 -1.90 7.32
N VAL A 84 -9.41 -2.24 6.74
CA VAL A 84 -9.74 -3.63 6.38
C VAL A 84 -8.74 -4.17 5.37
N ILE A 85 -8.42 -3.40 4.34
CA ILE A 85 -7.48 -3.81 3.29
C ILE A 85 -6.08 -3.99 3.84
N GLU A 86 -5.64 -3.11 4.73
CA GLU A 86 -4.30 -3.16 5.35
C GLU A 86 -4.04 -4.47 6.11
N VAL A 87 -5.08 -5.12 6.61
CA VAL A 87 -4.95 -6.42 7.29
C VAL A 87 -4.30 -7.47 6.40
N TYR A 88 -4.50 -7.37 5.08
CA TYR A 88 -3.98 -8.33 4.11
C TYR A 88 -2.62 -7.94 3.52
N LEU A 89 -2.11 -6.77 3.91
CA LEU A 89 -0.78 -6.30 3.50
C LEU A 89 0.29 -6.67 4.52
N PRO A 90 1.56 -6.80 4.10
CA PRO A 90 2.66 -6.81 5.05
C PRO A 90 2.61 -5.55 5.90
N LYS A 91 3.17 -5.59 7.10
CA LYS A 91 3.19 -4.40 7.96
C LYS A 91 3.85 -3.24 7.21
N GLN A 92 3.12 -2.14 7.08
CA GLN A 92 3.63 -0.95 6.40
C GLN A 92 4.57 -0.17 7.30
N MET A 93 5.62 0.38 6.71
CA MET A 93 6.61 1.17 7.43
C MET A 93 6.09 2.59 7.67
N THR A 94 6.42 3.15 8.83
CA THR A 94 6.18 4.57 9.11
C THR A 94 7.16 5.41 8.29
N GLU A 95 6.88 6.70 8.13
CA GLU A 95 7.78 7.63 7.44
C GLU A 95 9.16 7.65 8.08
N GLU A 96 9.23 7.61 9.42
CA GLU A 96 10.50 7.58 10.14
C GLU A 96 11.29 6.32 9.84
N GLU A 97 10.62 5.17 9.80
CA GLU A 97 11.25 3.90 9.45
C GLU A 97 11.76 3.90 8.01
N ILE A 98 10.99 4.46 7.07
CA ILE A 98 11.39 4.59 5.67
C ILE A 98 12.63 5.46 5.55
N LYS A 99 12.66 6.62 6.22
CA LYS A 99 13.82 7.53 6.22
C LYS A 99 15.07 6.83 6.75
N ALA A 100 14.94 6.09 7.85
CA ALA A 100 16.05 5.37 8.46
C ALA A 100 16.61 4.30 7.52
N GLU A 101 15.73 3.53 6.86
CA GLU A 101 16.16 2.50 5.93
C GLU A 101 16.78 3.10 4.65
N VAL A 102 16.22 4.19 4.14
CA VAL A 102 16.78 4.90 2.98
C VAL A 102 18.18 5.43 3.32
N ALA A 103 18.37 6.00 4.50
CA ALA A 103 19.68 6.47 4.94
C ALA A 103 20.70 5.34 4.97
N LYS A 104 20.34 4.17 5.46
CA LYS A 104 21.19 2.97 5.48
C LYS A 104 21.55 2.53 4.05
N ILE A 105 20.58 2.55 3.14
CA ILE A 105 20.80 2.16 1.75
C ILE A 105 21.75 3.14 1.07
N ILE A 106 21.59 4.43 1.30
CA ILE A 106 22.47 5.46 0.75
C ILE A 106 23.93 5.19 1.18
N SER A 107 24.13 4.90 2.47
CA SER A 107 25.46 4.57 2.99
C SER A 107 26.00 3.28 2.38
N ALA A 108 25.16 2.25 2.27
CA ALA A 108 25.57 0.94 1.75
C ALA A 108 25.99 0.98 0.28
N VAL A 109 25.31 1.79 -0.55
CA VAL A 109 25.66 1.89 -1.97
C VAL A 109 26.70 2.99 -2.28
N GLY A 110 27.12 3.73 -1.26
CA GLY A 110 28.12 4.78 -1.40
C GLY A 110 27.62 6.01 -2.15
N ALA A 111 26.32 6.28 -2.10
CA ALA A 111 25.72 7.43 -2.77
C ALA A 111 26.03 8.73 -2.00
N SER A 112 26.27 9.80 -2.71
CA SER A 112 26.65 11.09 -2.11
C SER A 112 25.97 12.31 -2.73
N SER A 113 25.26 12.14 -3.85
CA SER A 113 24.67 13.28 -4.55
C SER A 113 23.36 12.87 -5.26
N PRO A 114 22.54 13.84 -5.68
CA PRO A 114 21.33 13.56 -6.44
C PRO A 114 21.55 12.74 -7.73
N ALA A 115 22.76 12.78 -8.28
CA ALA A 115 23.11 11.97 -9.46
C ALA A 115 23.03 10.46 -9.19
N ASP A 116 23.13 10.06 -7.92
CA ASP A 116 23.08 8.66 -7.50
C ASP A 116 21.63 8.17 -7.22
N MET A 117 20.63 9.00 -7.47
CA MET A 117 19.22 8.68 -7.16
C MET A 117 18.76 7.35 -7.76
N GLY A 118 19.08 7.09 -9.03
CA GLY A 118 18.70 5.85 -9.69
C GLY A 118 19.24 4.61 -9.00
N LYS A 119 20.49 4.68 -8.55
CA LYS A 119 21.16 3.60 -7.82
C LYS A 119 20.49 3.32 -6.47
N VAL A 120 20.21 4.39 -5.72
CA VAL A 120 19.52 4.29 -4.43
C VAL A 120 18.10 3.78 -4.60
N MET A 121 17.36 4.32 -5.57
CA MET A 121 15.99 3.89 -5.85
C MET A 121 15.91 2.42 -6.24
N GLY A 122 16.87 1.94 -7.04
CA GLY A 122 16.89 0.52 -7.41
C GLY A 122 17.02 -0.39 -6.20
N ALA A 123 17.92 -0.05 -5.27
CA ALA A 123 18.12 -0.82 -4.04
C ALA A 123 16.93 -0.67 -3.08
N ALA A 124 16.44 0.56 -2.89
CA ALA A 124 15.33 0.85 -1.97
C ALA A 124 14.03 0.18 -2.42
N SER A 125 13.72 0.24 -3.71
CA SER A 125 12.52 -0.39 -4.26
C SER A 125 12.51 -1.90 -4.06
N LYS A 126 13.67 -2.55 -4.11
CA LYS A 126 13.79 -3.99 -3.83
C LYS A 126 13.62 -4.30 -2.35
N GLN A 127 14.33 -3.58 -1.49
CA GLN A 127 14.34 -3.86 -0.05
C GLN A 127 13.02 -3.51 0.63
N LEU A 128 12.35 -2.47 0.17
CA LEU A 128 11.12 -1.96 0.78
C LEU A 128 9.86 -2.35 0.00
N ALA A 129 10.00 -3.24 -0.97
CA ALA A 129 8.88 -3.68 -1.79
C ALA A 129 7.72 -4.22 -0.93
N GLY A 130 6.52 -3.70 -1.15
CA GLY A 130 5.32 -4.09 -0.41
C GLY A 130 5.20 -3.54 1.00
N LYS A 131 6.24 -2.89 1.53
CA LYS A 131 6.25 -2.34 2.89
C LYS A 131 6.13 -0.82 2.92
N ALA A 132 6.46 -0.17 1.83
CA ALA A 132 6.43 1.29 1.71
C ALA A 132 5.95 1.70 0.32
N ASP A 133 5.28 2.86 0.25
CA ASP A 133 4.86 3.43 -1.02
C ASP A 133 6.08 3.94 -1.80
N GLY A 134 6.20 3.57 -3.06
CA GLY A 134 7.28 3.99 -3.93
C GLY A 134 7.44 5.51 -4.01
N LYS A 135 6.35 6.25 -3.97
CA LYS A 135 6.38 7.71 -3.98
C LYS A 135 7.04 8.29 -2.74
N LEU A 136 6.75 7.72 -1.56
CA LEU A 136 7.39 8.12 -0.30
C LEU A 136 8.88 7.78 -0.32
N ILE A 137 9.23 6.61 -0.80
CA ILE A 137 10.63 6.19 -0.95
C ILE A 137 11.38 7.22 -1.81
N SER A 138 10.82 7.55 -2.97
CA SER A 138 11.40 8.53 -3.89
C SER A 138 11.60 9.89 -3.23
N THR A 139 10.59 10.37 -2.50
CA THR A 139 10.63 11.64 -1.79
C THR A 139 11.78 11.67 -0.79
N PHE A 140 11.93 10.64 0.03
CA PHE A 140 12.97 10.58 1.03
C PHE A 140 14.37 10.38 0.45
N VAL A 141 14.49 9.60 -0.63
CA VAL A 141 15.76 9.47 -1.33
C VAL A 141 16.24 10.83 -1.85
N LYS A 142 15.33 11.55 -2.50
CA LYS A 142 15.62 12.89 -3.04
C LYS A 142 16.03 13.87 -1.93
N GLU A 143 15.25 13.86 -0.82
CA GLU A 143 15.52 14.72 0.32
C GLU A 143 16.90 14.45 0.94
N LEU A 144 17.19 13.17 1.20
CA LEU A 144 18.45 12.80 1.85
C LEU A 144 19.68 12.98 0.95
N LEU A 145 19.55 12.81 -0.36
CA LEU A 145 20.64 13.02 -1.30
C LEU A 145 20.90 14.52 -1.56
N SER A 146 19.96 15.38 -1.25
CA SER A 146 20.10 16.82 -1.44
C SER A 146 20.76 17.54 -0.27
N LYS A 147 21.02 16.84 0.81
CA LYS A 147 21.66 17.40 2.02
C LYS A 147 23.17 17.35 1.98
#